data_434afc469ed49abc3eea9536cae5a15c
#
_entry.id   434afc469ed49abc3eea9536cae5a15c
#
_cell.length_a   1.000
_cell.length_b   1.000
_cell.length_c   1.000
_cell.angle_alpha   90.00
_cell.angle_beta   90.00
_cell.angle_gamma   90.00
#
_symmetry.space_group_name_H-M   'P 1'
#
loop_
_entity.id
_entity.type
_entity.pdbx_description
1 polymer ?
#
loop_
_entity_poly.entity_id
_entity_poly.type
_entity_poly.pdbx_seq_one_letter_code
_entity_poly.pdbx_strand_id
1 'polypeptide(L)'
;MYHDFFGIDAPPFKITPNLGLFYSGGNRGAILDALHYAVANGEGIIKVVGEVGSGKTMLSRMLESRLSANIETIYIANPSLSRDEILYAVAADLGIPCTGQRTTLIVRELQNRLIEKHAAGRQVVVFIDEAQAMPIESLEEIRLLSNLETSTHKLLQIVLFGQPELDAHLNLPQTRQIRERITHNFHLSPLAKPDIQNYLMFRLRAVGYRGPDVFTPEAVQRIARASLGLIRRINIL
;
A
#
# COMPACT_ATOMS: atom_id res chain seq x y z
N MET A 1 5.53 -28.03 -19.39
CA MET A 1 4.40 -28.84 -19.88
C MET A 1 3.22 -27.99 -20.35
N TYR A 2 2.49 -27.22 -19.52
CA TYR A 2 1.41 -26.34 -20.04
C TYR A 2 1.93 -25.05 -20.68
N HIS A 3 3.14 -24.60 -20.36
CA HIS A 3 3.76 -23.41 -20.95
C HIS A 3 3.91 -23.58 -22.47
N ASP A 4 4.44 -24.71 -22.93
CA ASP A 4 4.66 -24.97 -24.35
C ASP A 4 3.32 -25.08 -25.12
N PHE A 5 2.30 -25.66 -24.45
CA PHE A 5 0.98 -25.79 -25.04
C PHE A 5 0.27 -24.44 -25.25
N PHE A 6 0.41 -23.54 -24.28
CA PHE A 6 -0.20 -22.22 -24.35
C PHE A 6 0.73 -21.15 -24.96
N GLY A 7 1.98 -21.48 -25.26
CA GLY A 7 2.98 -20.53 -25.76
C GLY A 7 3.26 -19.39 -24.79
N ILE A 8 3.41 -19.71 -23.48
CA ILE A 8 3.66 -18.74 -22.43
C ILE A 8 5.03 -18.91 -21.81
N ASP A 9 5.68 -17.78 -21.49
CA ASP A 9 7.06 -17.74 -21.01
C ASP A 9 7.20 -17.95 -19.50
N ALA A 10 6.11 -17.75 -18.74
CA ALA A 10 6.12 -17.84 -17.28
C ALA A 10 4.72 -18.21 -16.72
N PRO A 11 4.65 -18.74 -15.50
CA PRO A 11 3.37 -19.00 -14.84
C PRO A 11 2.54 -17.71 -14.65
N PRO A 12 1.31 -17.63 -15.23
CA PRO A 12 0.50 -16.40 -15.21
C PRO A 12 -0.09 -16.09 -13.85
N PHE A 13 -0.35 -17.09 -13.01
CA PHE A 13 -1.09 -16.95 -11.75
C PHE A 13 -0.22 -17.11 -10.51
N LYS A 14 1.07 -16.67 -10.60
CA LYS A 14 1.93 -16.58 -9.40
C LYS A 14 1.33 -15.64 -8.35
N ILE A 15 1.41 -16.06 -7.09
CA ILE A 15 0.95 -15.29 -5.92
C ILE A 15 1.95 -14.20 -5.56
N THR A 16 3.25 -14.44 -5.81
CA THR A 16 4.31 -13.47 -5.53
C THR A 16 4.09 -12.19 -6.36
N PRO A 17 4.13 -11.01 -5.75
CA PRO A 17 3.97 -9.75 -6.44
C PRO A 17 5.00 -9.57 -7.56
N ASN A 18 4.52 -9.23 -8.75
CA ASN A 18 5.33 -8.91 -9.93
C ASN A 18 4.68 -7.69 -10.61
N LEU A 19 5.41 -6.58 -10.69
CA LEU A 19 4.91 -5.30 -11.21
C LEU A 19 4.40 -5.42 -12.66
N GLY A 20 5.05 -6.24 -13.50
CA GLY A 20 4.58 -6.52 -14.87
C GLY A 20 3.22 -7.22 -14.96
N LEU A 21 2.73 -7.74 -13.84
CA LEU A 21 1.44 -8.40 -13.72
C LEU A 21 0.39 -7.58 -12.95
N PHE A 22 0.62 -6.27 -12.79
CA PHE A 22 -0.34 -5.37 -12.15
C PHE A 22 -1.55 -5.13 -13.06
N TYR A 23 -2.72 -5.54 -12.59
CA TYR A 23 -3.99 -5.31 -13.29
C TYR A 23 -4.63 -4.01 -12.84
N SER A 24 -4.78 -3.06 -13.75
CA SER A 24 -5.33 -1.72 -13.46
C SER A 24 -6.87 -1.67 -13.44
N GLY A 25 -7.56 -2.72 -13.86
CA GLY A 25 -9.02 -2.81 -13.84
C GLY A 25 -9.61 -2.93 -12.43
N GLY A 26 -10.94 -2.89 -12.34
CA GLY A 26 -11.64 -2.95 -11.06
C GLY A 26 -11.23 -1.81 -10.11
N ASN A 27 -11.16 -0.57 -10.60
CA ASN A 27 -10.75 0.68 -9.95
C ASN A 27 -9.27 0.78 -9.50
N ARG A 28 -8.45 -0.25 -9.66
CA ARG A 28 -7.06 -0.28 -9.15
C ARG A 28 -6.16 0.78 -9.78
N GLY A 29 -6.32 1.00 -11.09
CA GLY A 29 -5.60 2.05 -11.82
C GLY A 29 -5.96 3.44 -11.29
N ALA A 30 -7.24 3.73 -11.16
CA ALA A 30 -7.73 5.02 -10.65
C ALA A 30 -7.27 5.28 -9.21
N ILE A 31 -7.30 4.25 -8.33
CA ILE A 31 -6.77 4.37 -6.97
C ILE A 31 -5.26 4.63 -6.99
N LEU A 32 -4.51 3.93 -7.84
CA LEU A 32 -3.06 4.13 -7.96
C LEU A 32 -2.71 5.56 -8.41
N ASP A 33 -3.44 6.09 -9.38
CA ASP A 33 -3.23 7.45 -9.88
C ASP A 33 -3.60 8.51 -8.82
N ALA A 34 -4.69 8.30 -8.09
CA ALA A 34 -5.09 9.16 -6.98
C ALA A 34 -4.09 9.11 -5.80
N LEU A 35 -3.58 7.91 -5.46
CA LEU A 35 -2.53 7.75 -4.45
C LEU A 35 -1.24 8.46 -4.86
N HIS A 36 -0.81 8.28 -6.11
CA HIS A 36 0.37 8.96 -6.65
C HIS A 36 0.22 10.48 -6.55
N TYR A 37 -0.94 11.01 -6.93
CA TYR A 37 -1.25 12.44 -6.82
C TYR A 37 -1.19 12.91 -5.36
N ALA A 38 -1.87 12.23 -4.44
CA ALA A 38 -1.92 12.61 -3.04
C ALA A 38 -0.53 12.60 -2.36
N VAL A 39 0.29 11.57 -2.65
CA VAL A 39 1.68 11.50 -2.16
C VAL A 39 2.53 12.62 -2.74
N ALA A 40 2.45 12.87 -4.05
CA ALA A 40 3.25 13.91 -4.71
C ALA A 40 2.92 15.32 -4.21
N ASN A 41 1.66 15.56 -3.81
CA ASN A 41 1.22 16.87 -3.30
C ASN A 41 1.33 17.04 -1.78
N GLY A 42 1.80 16.04 -1.07
CA GLY A 42 2.08 16.21 0.36
C GLY A 42 0.83 16.27 1.24
N GLU A 43 -0.21 15.47 0.97
CA GLU A 43 -1.53 15.64 1.58
C GLU A 43 -1.73 14.94 2.95
N GLY A 44 -0.66 14.52 3.63
CA GLY A 44 -0.74 14.04 5.01
C GLY A 44 -0.93 12.53 5.14
N ILE A 45 -1.98 12.05 5.84
CA ILE A 45 -2.22 10.63 6.04
C ILE A 45 -3.25 10.14 5.01
N ILE A 46 -2.86 9.09 4.30
CA ILE A 46 -3.69 8.42 3.29
C ILE A 46 -3.99 7.00 3.78
N LYS A 47 -5.20 6.53 3.59
CA LYS A 47 -5.61 5.17 3.96
C LYS A 47 -6.11 4.39 2.76
N VAL A 48 -5.64 3.15 2.62
CA VAL A 48 -6.09 2.18 1.63
C VAL A 48 -6.57 0.92 2.34
N VAL A 49 -7.85 0.64 2.29
CA VAL A 49 -8.45 -0.53 2.92
C VAL A 49 -8.91 -1.53 1.86
N GLY A 50 -8.78 -2.81 2.16
CA GLY A 50 -9.30 -3.89 1.32
C GLY A 50 -9.09 -5.24 1.97
N GLU A 51 -9.88 -6.22 1.56
CA GLU A 51 -9.83 -7.59 2.05
C GLU A 51 -8.46 -8.25 1.84
N VAL A 52 -8.20 -9.32 2.60
CA VAL A 52 -7.02 -10.17 2.39
C VAL A 52 -7.02 -10.71 0.96
N GLY A 53 -5.90 -10.47 0.25
CA GLY A 53 -5.79 -10.93 -1.13
C GLY A 53 -6.45 -10.02 -2.18
N SER A 54 -6.91 -8.82 -1.82
CA SER A 54 -7.41 -7.80 -2.76
C SER A 54 -6.33 -7.17 -3.62
N GLY A 55 -5.04 -7.26 -3.22
CA GLY A 55 -3.90 -6.73 -3.96
C GLY A 55 -3.27 -5.46 -3.36
N LYS A 56 -3.49 -5.13 -2.09
CA LYS A 56 -2.90 -3.97 -1.39
C LYS A 56 -1.38 -3.89 -1.51
N THR A 57 -0.69 -4.98 -1.19
CA THR A 57 0.79 -5.05 -1.29
C THR A 57 1.29 -4.87 -2.72
N MET A 58 0.54 -5.33 -3.73
CA MET A 58 0.87 -5.07 -5.13
C MET A 58 0.66 -3.59 -5.48
N LEU A 59 -0.40 -2.98 -4.96
CA LEU A 59 -0.70 -1.57 -5.16
C LEU A 59 0.38 -0.69 -4.52
N SER A 60 0.84 -1.01 -3.28
CA SER A 60 1.90 -0.25 -2.60
C SER A 60 3.23 -0.30 -3.37
N ARG A 61 3.64 -1.49 -3.85
CA ARG A 61 4.86 -1.65 -4.66
C ARG A 61 4.75 -0.94 -6.01
N MET A 62 3.57 -0.96 -6.64
CA MET A 62 3.34 -0.24 -7.89
C MET A 62 3.37 1.28 -7.66
N LEU A 63 2.81 1.76 -6.55
CA LEU A 63 2.92 3.16 -6.16
C LEU A 63 4.38 3.55 -5.98
N GLU A 64 5.14 2.81 -5.18
CA GLU A 64 6.56 3.04 -4.93
C GLU A 64 7.35 3.12 -6.25
N SER A 65 7.12 2.20 -7.19
CA SER A 65 7.80 2.18 -8.49
C SER A 65 7.48 3.37 -9.41
N ARG A 66 6.38 4.09 -9.14
CA ARG A 66 5.96 5.27 -9.90
C ARG A 66 6.36 6.60 -9.26
N LEU A 67 6.78 6.57 -8.00
CA LEU A 67 7.22 7.79 -7.31
C LEU A 67 8.49 8.32 -7.96
N SER A 68 8.61 9.65 -8.00
CA SER A 68 9.78 10.32 -8.51
C SER A 68 11.00 10.13 -7.59
N ALA A 69 12.22 10.18 -8.15
CA ALA A 69 13.46 9.92 -7.42
C ALA A 69 13.74 10.88 -6.25
N ASN A 70 13.03 12.00 -6.17
CA ASN A 70 13.09 12.92 -5.02
C ASN A 70 12.18 12.52 -3.85
N ILE A 71 11.38 11.47 -3.99
CA ILE A 71 10.54 10.93 -2.92
C ILE A 71 11.23 9.70 -2.33
N GLU A 72 11.65 9.80 -1.09
CA GLU A 72 12.28 8.72 -0.34
C GLU A 72 11.20 7.91 0.38
N THR A 73 11.22 6.59 0.19
CA THR A 73 10.22 5.69 0.76
C THR A 73 10.79 4.93 1.95
N ILE A 74 10.03 4.88 3.04
CA ILE A 74 10.26 4.04 4.21
C ILE A 74 9.15 2.99 4.24
N TYR A 75 9.50 1.71 4.41
CA TYR A 75 8.52 0.63 4.37
C TYR A 75 8.46 -0.16 5.68
N ILE A 76 7.33 -0.07 6.39
CA ILE A 76 7.07 -0.83 7.61
C ILE A 76 6.15 -2.01 7.26
N ALA A 77 6.76 -3.20 7.13
CA ALA A 77 6.06 -4.43 6.75
C ALA A 77 5.31 -5.11 7.91
N ASN A 78 5.81 -4.95 9.13
CA ASN A 78 5.18 -5.49 10.34
C ASN A 78 4.94 -4.36 11.34
N PRO A 79 3.72 -3.83 11.41
CA PRO A 79 3.41 -2.68 12.25
C PRO A 79 2.98 -3.07 13.68
N SER A 80 3.11 -4.33 14.09
CA SER A 80 2.86 -4.77 15.48
C SER A 80 3.95 -4.26 16.44
N LEU A 81 4.52 -3.10 16.12
CA LEU A 81 5.55 -2.43 16.89
C LEU A 81 4.90 -1.53 17.94
N SER A 82 5.54 -1.38 19.08
CA SER A 82 5.17 -0.39 20.10
C SER A 82 5.33 1.03 19.54
N ARG A 83 4.79 2.00 20.27
CA ARG A 83 4.89 3.42 19.95
C ARG A 83 6.33 3.86 19.67
N ASP A 84 7.27 3.54 20.58
CA ASP A 84 8.67 3.95 20.44
C ASP A 84 9.36 3.21 19.29
N GLU A 85 9.04 1.93 19.07
CA GLU A 85 9.62 1.14 17.98
C GLU A 85 9.22 1.66 16.60
N ILE A 86 8.00 2.15 16.42
CA ILE A 86 7.59 2.81 15.16
C ILE A 86 8.47 4.06 14.91
N LEU A 87 8.65 4.90 15.92
CA LEU A 87 9.50 6.08 15.80
C LEU A 87 10.94 5.68 15.47
N TYR A 88 11.48 4.67 16.16
CA TYR A 88 12.85 4.21 15.92
C TYR A 88 13.01 3.59 14.53
N ALA A 89 12.03 2.86 14.03
CA ALA A 89 12.06 2.32 12.68
C ALA A 89 12.16 3.44 11.63
N VAL A 90 11.31 4.47 11.74
CA VAL A 90 11.33 5.62 10.83
C VAL A 90 12.66 6.39 10.95
N ALA A 91 13.15 6.62 12.17
CA ALA A 91 14.40 7.33 12.40
C ALA A 91 15.62 6.56 11.87
N ALA A 92 15.67 5.24 12.09
CA ALA A 92 16.75 4.38 11.63
C ALA A 92 16.86 4.35 10.09
N ASP A 93 15.72 4.26 9.38
CA ASP A 93 15.70 4.30 7.91
C ASP A 93 16.21 5.64 7.37
N LEU A 94 16.06 6.72 8.12
CA LEU A 94 16.62 8.04 7.79
C LEU A 94 18.08 8.24 8.26
N GLY A 95 18.72 7.17 8.76
CA GLY A 95 20.11 7.18 9.22
C GLY A 95 20.32 7.88 10.55
N ILE A 96 19.31 7.99 11.41
CA ILE A 96 19.40 8.57 12.74
C ILE A 96 19.75 7.47 13.75
N PRO A 97 20.86 7.58 14.52
CA PRO A 97 21.20 6.60 15.54
C PRO A 97 20.19 6.65 16.69
N CYS A 98 19.59 5.51 17.02
CA CYS A 98 18.57 5.42 18.07
C CYS A 98 19.08 4.76 19.37
N THR A 99 20.21 4.06 19.31
CA THR A 99 20.73 3.27 20.45
C THR A 99 21.14 4.14 21.62
N GLY A 100 20.53 3.92 22.79
CA GLY A 100 20.84 4.64 24.02
C GLY A 100 20.37 6.09 24.09
N GLN A 101 19.64 6.56 23.08
CA GLN A 101 19.10 7.92 23.05
C GLN A 101 17.70 8.00 23.68
N ARG A 102 17.36 9.18 24.21
CA ARG A 102 16.00 9.46 24.69
C ARG A 102 15.07 9.72 23.50
N THR A 103 13.86 9.23 23.56
CA THR A 103 12.81 9.40 22.54
C THR A 103 12.66 10.88 22.12
N THR A 104 12.73 11.82 23.07
CA THR A 104 12.62 13.26 22.78
C THR A 104 13.75 13.81 21.90
N LEU A 105 14.97 13.27 22.03
CA LEU A 105 16.10 13.66 21.19
C LEU A 105 15.93 13.08 19.78
N ILE A 106 15.47 11.85 19.67
CA ILE A 106 15.23 11.20 18.38
C ILE A 106 14.14 11.95 17.59
N VAL A 107 13.04 12.36 18.24
CA VAL A 107 11.99 13.17 17.59
C VAL A 107 12.56 14.48 17.05
N ARG A 108 13.41 15.15 17.84
CA ARG A 108 14.06 16.41 17.41
C ARG A 108 15.01 16.19 16.24
N GLU A 109 15.82 15.14 16.28
CA GLU A 109 16.73 14.82 15.17
C GLU A 109 15.94 14.40 13.91
N LEU A 110 14.86 13.65 14.06
CA LEU A 110 13.96 13.31 12.98
C LEU A 110 13.39 14.57 12.32
N GLN A 111 12.88 15.51 13.12
CA GLN A 111 12.39 16.79 12.60
C GLN A 111 13.46 17.55 11.83
N ASN A 112 14.66 17.68 12.38
CA ASN A 112 15.77 18.36 11.73
C ASN A 112 16.13 17.67 10.39
N ARG A 113 16.23 16.35 10.38
CA ARG A 113 16.54 15.57 9.18
C ARG A 113 15.48 15.73 8.10
N LEU A 114 14.21 15.76 8.47
CA LEU A 114 13.12 15.98 7.53
C LEU A 114 13.13 17.40 6.96
N ILE A 115 13.47 18.40 7.78
CA ILE A 115 13.65 19.79 7.32
C ILE A 115 14.81 19.89 6.32
N GLU A 116 15.97 19.26 6.62
CA GLU A 116 17.11 19.22 5.69
C GLU A 116 16.73 18.58 4.34
N LYS A 117 16.02 17.45 4.38
CA LYS A 117 15.54 16.77 3.16
C LYS A 117 14.58 17.66 2.37
N HIS A 118 13.63 18.28 3.05
CA HIS A 118 12.68 19.20 2.41
C HIS A 118 13.38 20.39 1.76
N ALA A 119 14.36 21.01 2.44
CA ALA A 119 15.17 22.11 1.90
C ALA A 119 15.99 21.68 0.67
N ALA A 120 16.36 20.39 0.57
CA ALA A 120 17.01 19.80 -0.59
C ALA A 120 16.03 19.36 -1.70
N GLY A 121 14.75 19.70 -1.61
CA GLY A 121 13.70 19.30 -2.57
C GLY A 121 13.29 17.83 -2.48
N ARG A 122 13.62 17.15 -1.38
CA ARG A 122 13.23 15.75 -1.15
C ARG A 122 12.01 15.67 -0.25
N GLN A 123 11.16 14.72 -0.56
CA GLN A 123 10.01 14.34 0.27
C GLN A 123 10.27 12.97 0.91
N VAL A 124 9.63 12.71 2.06
CA VAL A 124 9.68 11.39 2.72
C VAL A 124 8.26 10.86 2.87
N VAL A 125 8.06 9.61 2.46
CA VAL A 125 6.79 8.89 2.62
C VAL A 125 7.01 7.58 3.37
N VAL A 126 6.17 7.32 4.37
CA VAL A 126 6.15 6.06 5.13
C VAL A 126 4.99 5.21 4.64
N PHE A 127 5.29 4.03 4.12
CA PHE A 127 4.30 3.01 3.80
C PHE A 127 4.20 2.03 4.96
N ILE A 128 3.00 1.86 5.48
CA ILE A 128 2.72 0.90 6.56
C ILE A 128 1.77 -0.16 6.01
N ASP A 129 2.26 -1.38 5.82
CA ASP A 129 1.43 -2.51 5.42
C ASP A 129 0.81 -3.19 6.66
N GLU A 130 -0.31 -3.89 6.48
CA GLU A 130 -1.06 -4.57 7.54
C GLU A 130 -1.40 -3.65 8.74
N ALA A 131 -1.71 -2.37 8.48
CA ALA A 131 -1.92 -1.35 9.51
C ALA A 131 -3.05 -1.67 10.52
N GLN A 132 -3.94 -2.62 10.24
CA GLN A 132 -4.92 -3.12 11.22
C GLN A 132 -4.26 -3.87 12.40
N ALA A 133 -2.99 -4.32 12.24
CA ALA A 133 -2.25 -4.98 13.32
C ALA A 133 -1.55 -3.98 14.26
N MET A 134 -1.64 -2.68 13.99
CA MET A 134 -1.05 -1.65 14.85
C MET A 134 -1.77 -1.56 16.19
N PRO A 135 -1.04 -1.54 17.32
CA PRO A 135 -1.56 -1.11 18.61
C PRO A 135 -2.13 0.32 18.52
N ILE A 136 -3.10 0.65 19.36
CA ILE A 136 -3.72 1.98 19.38
C ILE A 136 -2.68 3.07 19.69
N GLU A 137 -1.74 2.77 20.60
CA GLU A 137 -0.66 3.68 20.98
C GLU A 137 0.27 3.98 19.79
N SER A 138 0.45 3.00 18.90
CA SER A 138 1.26 3.17 17.69
C SER A 138 0.53 3.98 16.62
N LEU A 139 -0.80 3.85 16.51
CA LEU A 139 -1.62 4.74 15.68
C LEU A 139 -1.53 6.20 16.17
N GLU A 140 -1.47 6.40 17.48
CA GLU A 140 -1.28 7.75 18.04
C GLU A 140 0.10 8.33 17.72
N GLU A 141 1.15 7.49 17.67
CA GLU A 141 2.48 7.94 17.23
C GLU A 141 2.48 8.34 15.75
N ILE A 142 1.77 7.60 14.88
CA ILE A 142 1.56 7.99 13.48
C ILE A 142 0.91 9.38 13.39
N ARG A 143 -0.07 9.66 14.25
CA ARG A 143 -0.67 11.01 14.34
C ARG A 143 0.35 12.07 14.71
N LEU A 144 1.22 11.79 15.70
CA LEU A 144 2.26 12.72 16.12
C LEU A 144 3.30 12.95 15.02
N LEU A 145 3.73 11.89 14.34
CA LEU A 145 4.64 11.99 13.20
C LEU A 145 4.03 12.80 12.05
N SER A 146 2.72 12.72 11.82
CA SER A 146 2.02 13.52 10.81
C SER A 146 1.96 15.02 11.15
N ASN A 147 2.29 15.42 12.39
CA ASN A 147 2.41 16.82 12.80
C ASN A 147 3.75 17.44 12.44
N LEU A 148 4.71 16.63 11.96
CA LEU A 148 6.00 17.17 11.52
C LEU A 148 5.77 17.97 10.23
N GLU A 149 5.75 19.29 10.38
CA GLU A 149 5.45 20.23 9.29
C GLU A 149 6.31 21.52 9.41
N THR A 150 6.46 22.18 8.30
CA THR A 150 6.89 23.59 8.25
C THR A 150 5.66 24.49 8.36
N SER A 151 5.81 25.78 8.23
CA SER A 151 4.69 26.73 8.16
C SER A 151 3.72 26.46 7.00
N THR A 152 4.16 25.76 5.96
CA THR A 152 3.42 25.60 4.70
C THR A 152 3.35 24.18 4.15
N HIS A 153 4.20 23.24 4.63
CA HIS A 153 4.30 21.90 4.05
C HIS A 153 4.41 20.81 5.10
N LYS A 154 3.78 19.67 4.83
CA LYS A 154 4.01 18.45 5.60
C LYS A 154 5.38 17.88 5.25
N LEU A 155 6.17 17.56 6.28
CA LEU A 155 7.52 17.01 6.14
C LEU A 155 7.51 15.49 5.93
N LEU A 156 6.45 14.83 6.42
CA LEU A 156 6.30 13.38 6.35
C LEU A 156 4.90 13.03 5.81
N GLN A 157 4.87 12.21 4.78
CA GLN A 157 3.64 11.61 4.25
C GLN A 157 3.49 10.20 4.81
N ILE A 158 2.27 9.74 5.04
CA ILE A 158 2.02 8.41 5.58
C ILE A 158 0.90 7.73 4.77
N VAL A 159 1.17 6.51 4.30
CA VAL A 159 0.16 5.70 3.61
C VAL A 159 -0.07 4.42 4.38
N LEU A 160 -1.28 4.27 4.92
CA LEU A 160 -1.71 3.11 5.67
C LEU A 160 -2.41 2.12 4.73
N PHE A 161 -1.85 0.93 4.56
CA PHE A 161 -2.50 -0.19 3.89
C PHE A 161 -3.03 -1.16 4.94
N GLY A 162 -4.33 -1.41 4.95
CA GLY A 162 -4.93 -2.25 5.98
C GLY A 162 -6.13 -3.06 5.49
N GLN A 163 -6.58 -3.95 6.36
CA GLN A 163 -7.82 -4.71 6.20
C GLN A 163 -9.00 -3.90 6.76
N PRO A 164 -10.27 -4.32 6.53
CA PRO A 164 -11.44 -3.60 7.04
C PRO A 164 -11.43 -3.37 8.57
N GLU A 165 -10.71 -4.20 9.32
CA GLU A 165 -10.50 -4.06 10.77
C GLU A 165 -9.80 -2.74 11.13
N LEU A 166 -8.99 -2.17 10.23
CA LEU A 166 -8.41 -0.84 10.42
C LEU A 166 -9.50 0.23 10.55
N ASP A 167 -10.57 0.13 9.78
CA ASP A 167 -11.70 1.05 9.89
C ASP A 167 -12.39 0.91 11.26
N ALA A 168 -12.53 -0.32 11.77
CA ALA A 168 -13.08 -0.55 13.10
C ALA A 168 -12.19 0.08 14.19
N HIS A 169 -10.86 -0.07 14.10
CA HIS A 169 -9.91 0.56 15.02
C HIS A 169 -9.97 2.09 14.97
N LEU A 170 -10.03 2.66 13.75
CA LEU A 170 -10.11 4.11 13.56
C LEU A 170 -11.45 4.73 13.97
N ASN A 171 -12.50 3.93 14.13
CA ASN A 171 -13.80 4.38 14.62
C ASN A 171 -13.94 4.37 16.16
N LEU A 172 -12.93 3.88 16.88
CA LEU A 172 -12.92 3.95 18.34
C LEU A 172 -12.79 5.41 18.81
N PRO A 173 -13.39 5.78 19.96
CA PRO A 173 -13.30 7.13 20.49
C PRO A 173 -11.86 7.64 20.69
N GLN A 174 -10.95 6.78 21.12
CA GLN A 174 -9.55 7.10 21.37
C GLN A 174 -8.73 7.37 20.11
N THR A 175 -9.18 6.90 18.95
CA THR A 175 -8.49 7.10 17.65
C THR A 175 -9.11 8.22 16.81
N ARG A 176 -10.07 8.96 17.36
CA ARG A 176 -10.76 10.06 16.65
C ARG A 176 -9.77 11.07 16.05
N GLN A 177 -8.72 11.42 16.79
CA GLN A 177 -7.76 12.45 16.35
C GLN A 177 -6.95 12.04 15.12
N ILE A 178 -6.53 10.77 15.01
CA ILE A 178 -5.87 10.29 13.79
C ILE A 178 -6.86 10.18 12.64
N ARG A 179 -8.09 9.72 12.89
CA ARG A 179 -9.13 9.63 11.85
C ARG A 179 -9.39 10.98 11.18
N GLU A 180 -9.44 12.07 11.95
CA GLU A 180 -9.65 13.43 11.44
C GLU A 180 -8.46 13.96 10.61
N ARG A 181 -7.29 13.29 10.68
CA ARG A 181 -6.09 13.63 9.88
C ARG A 181 -5.94 12.81 8.60
N ILE A 182 -6.78 11.80 8.42
CA ILE A 182 -6.80 11.03 7.18
C ILE A 182 -7.49 11.87 6.12
N THR A 183 -6.71 12.35 5.16
CA THR A 183 -7.19 13.22 4.07
C THR A 183 -7.84 12.43 2.94
N HIS A 184 -7.32 11.22 2.66
CA HIS A 184 -7.83 10.35 1.62
C HIS A 184 -8.10 8.94 2.15
N ASN A 185 -9.24 8.39 1.73
CA ASN A 185 -9.67 7.05 2.09
C ASN A 185 -10.05 6.29 0.82
N PHE A 186 -9.23 5.30 0.46
CA PHE A 186 -9.47 4.44 -0.70
C PHE A 186 -9.89 3.05 -0.27
N HIS A 187 -10.82 2.47 -1.02
CA HIS A 187 -11.28 1.11 -0.80
C HIS A 187 -10.98 0.24 -2.01
N LEU A 188 -10.16 -0.80 -1.80
CA LEU A 188 -9.78 -1.76 -2.83
C LEU A 188 -10.75 -2.93 -2.84
N SER A 189 -11.81 -2.77 -3.62
CA SER A 189 -12.90 -3.74 -3.71
C SER A 189 -12.47 -5.05 -4.40
N PRO A 190 -13.11 -6.19 -4.08
CA PRO A 190 -13.01 -7.40 -4.87
C PRO A 190 -13.38 -7.13 -6.34
N LEU A 191 -12.82 -7.92 -7.26
CA LEU A 191 -13.16 -7.83 -8.68
C LEU A 191 -14.61 -8.23 -8.94
N ALA A 192 -15.33 -7.42 -9.68
CA ALA A 192 -16.64 -7.79 -10.21
C ALA A 192 -16.49 -8.88 -11.28
N LYS A 193 -17.57 -9.62 -11.56
CA LYS A 193 -17.53 -10.73 -12.52
C LYS A 193 -16.96 -10.35 -13.91
N PRO A 194 -17.31 -9.23 -14.52
CA PRO A 194 -16.72 -8.83 -15.81
C PRO A 194 -15.20 -8.58 -15.70
N ASP A 195 -14.75 -8.01 -14.58
CA ASP A 195 -13.33 -7.74 -14.33
C ASP A 195 -12.53 -9.03 -14.13
N ILE A 196 -13.15 -10.11 -13.61
CA ILE A 196 -12.47 -11.40 -13.41
C ILE A 196 -12.05 -11.98 -14.76
N GLN A 197 -12.93 -11.99 -15.78
CA GLN A 197 -12.57 -12.46 -17.12
C GLN A 197 -11.41 -11.63 -17.69
N ASN A 198 -11.53 -10.33 -17.62
CA ASN A 198 -10.48 -9.42 -18.09
C ASN A 198 -9.16 -9.63 -17.34
N TYR A 199 -9.21 -9.85 -16.02
CA TYR A 199 -8.04 -10.16 -15.20
C TYR A 199 -7.37 -11.48 -15.63
N LEU A 200 -8.12 -12.55 -15.80
CA LEU A 200 -7.60 -13.86 -16.22
C LEU A 200 -6.89 -13.76 -17.57
N MET A 201 -7.52 -13.12 -18.54
CA MET A 201 -6.93 -12.92 -19.87
C MET A 201 -5.75 -11.97 -19.85
N PHE A 202 -5.80 -10.89 -19.05
CA PHE A 202 -4.65 -10.00 -18.84
C PHE A 202 -3.44 -10.79 -18.32
N ARG A 203 -3.62 -11.65 -17.31
CA ARG A 203 -2.54 -12.45 -16.72
C ARG A 203 -1.89 -13.40 -17.74
N LEU A 204 -2.70 -14.05 -18.56
CA LEU A 204 -2.20 -14.92 -19.65
C LEU A 204 -1.43 -14.11 -20.70
N ARG A 205 -2.00 -13.00 -21.16
CA ARG A 205 -1.38 -12.13 -22.18
C ARG A 205 -0.08 -11.51 -21.70
N ALA A 206 0.00 -11.14 -20.45
CA ALA A 206 1.22 -10.56 -19.83
C ALA A 206 2.40 -11.53 -19.78
N VAL A 207 2.17 -12.84 -19.92
CA VAL A 207 3.22 -13.86 -19.98
C VAL A 207 3.36 -14.49 -21.37
N GLY A 208 2.88 -13.82 -22.42
CA GLY A 208 3.13 -14.22 -23.81
C GLY A 208 1.95 -14.87 -24.54
N TYR A 209 0.85 -15.22 -23.87
CA TYR A 209 -0.30 -15.86 -24.54
C TYR A 209 -0.91 -14.96 -25.64
N ARG A 210 -1.08 -15.52 -26.84
CA ARG A 210 -1.59 -14.82 -28.04
C ARG A 210 -2.88 -15.42 -28.59
N GLY A 211 -3.39 -16.47 -27.96
CA GLY A 211 -4.58 -17.18 -28.44
C GLY A 211 -5.91 -16.49 -28.07
N PRO A 212 -7.05 -17.12 -28.44
CA PRO A 212 -8.39 -16.68 -28.06
C PRO A 212 -8.63 -16.78 -26.54
N ASP A 213 -9.81 -16.35 -26.09
CA ASP A 213 -10.20 -16.51 -24.69
C ASP A 213 -10.23 -17.99 -24.28
N VAL A 214 -9.54 -18.32 -23.20
CA VAL A 214 -9.39 -19.71 -22.71
C VAL A 214 -10.53 -20.10 -21.76
N PHE A 215 -11.07 -19.11 -21.05
CA PHE A 215 -12.08 -19.35 -20.02
C PHE A 215 -13.50 -19.18 -20.57
N THR A 216 -14.31 -20.24 -20.47
CA THR A 216 -15.74 -20.12 -20.82
C THR A 216 -16.50 -19.26 -19.80
N PRO A 217 -17.67 -18.71 -20.16
CA PRO A 217 -18.50 -17.93 -19.23
C PRO A 217 -18.84 -18.70 -17.95
N GLU A 218 -19.06 -20.02 -18.06
CA GLU A 218 -19.36 -20.91 -16.93
C GLU A 218 -18.16 -21.09 -16.02
N ALA A 219 -16.93 -21.21 -16.58
CA ALA A 219 -15.69 -21.29 -15.83
C ALA A 219 -15.46 -19.99 -15.05
N VAL A 220 -15.60 -18.83 -15.72
CA VAL A 220 -15.50 -17.51 -15.07
C VAL A 220 -16.53 -17.37 -13.93
N GLN A 221 -17.75 -17.84 -14.14
CA GLN A 221 -18.78 -17.79 -13.09
C GLN A 221 -18.42 -18.65 -11.88
N ARG A 222 -17.85 -19.85 -12.10
CA ARG A 222 -17.38 -20.72 -11.00
C ARG A 222 -16.23 -20.09 -10.26
N ILE A 223 -15.25 -19.54 -10.98
CA ILE A 223 -14.12 -18.82 -10.40
C ILE A 223 -14.60 -17.61 -9.57
N ALA A 224 -15.54 -16.83 -10.09
CA ALA A 224 -16.10 -15.67 -9.40
C ALA A 224 -16.77 -16.06 -8.06
N ARG A 225 -17.55 -17.14 -8.05
CA ARG A 225 -18.20 -17.65 -6.83
C ARG A 225 -17.19 -18.18 -5.82
N ALA A 226 -16.21 -18.96 -6.26
CA ALA A 226 -15.22 -19.56 -5.37
C ALA A 226 -14.22 -18.54 -4.80
N SER A 227 -13.81 -17.57 -5.60
CA SER A 227 -12.83 -16.55 -5.21
C SER A 227 -13.45 -15.36 -4.47
N LEU A 228 -14.76 -15.14 -4.59
CA LEU A 228 -15.43 -13.90 -4.16
C LEU A 228 -14.80 -12.63 -4.77
N GLY A 229 -14.16 -12.74 -5.93
CA GLY A 229 -13.45 -11.65 -6.60
C GLY A 229 -12.10 -11.26 -5.99
N LEU A 230 -11.59 -12.03 -5.02
CA LEU A 230 -10.30 -11.78 -4.39
C LEU A 230 -9.16 -12.30 -5.26
N ILE A 231 -8.27 -11.42 -5.69
CA ILE A 231 -7.19 -11.72 -6.65
C ILE A 231 -6.33 -12.91 -6.19
N ARG A 232 -5.97 -12.97 -4.90
CA ARG A 232 -5.18 -14.08 -4.38
C ARG A 232 -5.90 -15.42 -4.54
N ARG A 233 -7.22 -15.45 -4.28
CA ARG A 233 -8.02 -16.67 -4.46
C ARG A 233 -8.18 -17.04 -5.93
N ILE A 234 -8.37 -16.04 -6.81
CA ILE A 234 -8.43 -16.27 -8.26
C ILE A 234 -7.13 -16.93 -8.75
N ASN A 235 -5.97 -16.50 -8.24
CA ASN A 235 -4.67 -17.05 -8.65
C ASN A 235 -4.40 -18.47 -8.12
N ILE A 236 -5.09 -18.91 -7.06
CA ILE A 236 -4.91 -20.23 -6.44
C ILE A 236 -5.82 -21.28 -7.12
N LEU A 237 -6.98 -20.87 -7.62
CA LEU A 237 -7.95 -21.75 -8.31
C LEU A 237 -7.45 -22.20 -9.68
#